data_a324fe20cf01e200081e886622468f6a
#
_entry.id   a324fe20cf01e200081e886622468f6a
#
_cell.length_a   1.000
_cell.length_b   1.000
_cell.length_c   1.000
_cell.angle_alpha   90.00
_cell.angle_beta   90.00
_cell.angle_gamma   90.00
#
_symmetry.space_group_name_H-M   'P 1'
#
loop_
_entity.id
_entity.type
_entity.pdbx_description
1 polymer ?
#
loop_
_entity_poly.entity_id
_entity_poly.type
_entity_poly.pdbx_seq_one_letter_code
_entity_poly.pdbx_strand_id
1 'polypeptide(L)'
;MKFPRSRRIVSRGDFQRVRREGKSFAGKFLVLGFLHDETLDEDIRLGLITTKQIGNAVTRNRVRRRLRGIAQRIGERIKPGHFLVLIARNRAADATSEQLERELKWMLHRNDLILPKENPDLD
;
A
#
# COMPACT_ATOMS: atom_id res chain seq x y z
N MET A 1 8.03 -3.08 11.78
CA MET A 1 9.09 -2.87 10.80
C MET A 1 8.94 -1.52 10.14
N LYS A 2 10.03 -0.79 10.03
CA LYS A 2 10.02 0.46 9.28
C LYS A 2 10.26 0.17 7.80
N PHE A 3 9.54 0.88 6.92
CA PHE A 3 9.84 0.83 5.50
C PHE A 3 11.02 1.76 5.24
N PRO A 4 12.22 1.24 4.99
CA PRO A 4 13.34 2.10 4.65
C PRO A 4 13.09 2.77 3.30
N ARG A 5 13.76 3.88 3.08
CA ARG A 5 13.62 4.64 1.84
C ARG A 5 13.86 3.77 0.59
N SER A 6 14.76 2.80 0.72
CA SER A 6 15.09 1.88 -0.36
C SER A 6 13.92 1.00 -0.80
N ARG A 7 12.90 0.83 0.05
CA ARG A 7 11.71 0.04 -0.27
C ARG A 7 10.56 0.87 -0.81
N ARG A 8 10.74 2.18 -0.98
CA ARG A 8 9.72 3.04 -1.56
C ARG A 8 9.90 3.13 -3.06
N ILE A 9 8.78 3.24 -3.76
CA ILE A 9 8.81 3.56 -5.18
C ILE A 9 9.14 5.05 -5.27
N VAL A 10 10.34 5.36 -5.74
CA VAL A 10 10.81 6.74 -5.81
C VAL A 10 10.80 7.28 -7.23
N SER A 11 10.70 6.43 -8.23
CA SER A 11 10.74 6.87 -9.61
C SER A 11 9.35 6.91 -10.21
N ARG A 12 9.15 7.90 -11.06
CA ARG A 12 7.93 8.03 -11.83
C ARG A 12 7.74 6.83 -12.77
N GLY A 13 8.85 6.31 -13.28
CA GLY A 13 8.84 5.15 -14.15
C GLY A 13 8.27 3.91 -13.48
N ASP A 14 8.57 3.72 -12.19
CA ASP A 14 8.04 2.60 -11.43
C ASP A 14 6.51 2.68 -11.30
N PHE A 15 5.99 3.87 -10.99
CA PHE A 15 4.54 4.08 -10.94
C PHE A 15 3.88 3.77 -12.28
N GLN A 16 4.47 4.29 -13.36
CA GLN A 16 3.93 4.07 -14.70
C GLN A 16 3.98 2.60 -15.08
N ARG A 17 5.03 1.91 -14.70
CA ARG A 17 5.19 0.49 -14.99
C ARG A 17 4.13 -0.35 -14.28
N VAL A 18 3.88 -0.08 -13.00
CA VAL A 18 2.84 -0.79 -12.24
C VAL A 18 1.47 -0.51 -12.87
N ARG A 19 1.21 0.73 -13.25
CA ARG A 19 -0.05 1.11 -13.88
C ARG A 19 -0.26 0.42 -15.23
N ARG A 20 0.80 0.28 -16.03
CA ARG A 20 0.73 -0.28 -17.37
C ARG A 20 0.73 -1.79 -17.40
N GLU A 21 1.57 -2.42 -16.56
CA GLU A 21 1.82 -3.85 -16.62
C GLU A 21 1.21 -4.62 -15.44
N GLY A 22 0.89 -3.95 -14.36
CA GLY A 22 0.39 -4.58 -13.16
C GLY A 22 -1.13 -4.74 -13.15
N LYS A 23 -1.63 -5.15 -12.00
CA LYS A 23 -3.06 -5.29 -11.73
C LYS A 23 -3.51 -4.21 -10.77
N SER A 24 -4.80 -3.94 -10.76
CA SER A 24 -5.41 -2.91 -9.93
C SER A 24 -6.66 -3.48 -9.26
N PHE A 25 -6.85 -3.13 -7.99
CA PHE A 25 -8.01 -3.56 -7.22
C PHE A 25 -8.53 -2.37 -6.41
N ALA A 26 -9.79 -2.01 -6.63
CA ALA A 26 -10.37 -0.83 -5.99
C ALA A 26 -11.17 -1.20 -4.74
N GLY A 27 -10.89 -0.51 -3.65
CA GLY A 27 -11.68 -0.57 -2.43
C GLY A 27 -12.46 0.71 -2.22
N LYS A 28 -13.03 0.86 -1.05
CA LYS A 28 -13.81 2.05 -0.68
C LYS A 28 -12.91 3.29 -0.50
N PHE A 29 -11.80 3.11 0.17
CA PHE A 29 -10.87 4.20 0.53
C PHE A 29 -9.63 4.24 -0.34
N LEU A 30 -9.22 3.09 -0.87
CA LEU A 30 -7.94 2.92 -1.53
C LEU A 30 -8.10 2.18 -2.85
N VAL A 31 -7.16 2.43 -3.76
CA VAL A 31 -6.94 1.56 -4.92
C VAL A 31 -5.55 0.96 -4.74
N LEU A 32 -5.45 -0.35 -4.88
CA LEU A 32 -4.19 -1.08 -4.79
C LEU A 32 -3.74 -1.46 -6.19
N GLY A 33 -2.57 -0.95 -6.60
CA GLY A 33 -1.90 -1.41 -7.80
C GLY A 33 -0.74 -2.31 -7.40
N PHE A 34 -0.51 -3.37 -8.15
CA PHE A 34 0.60 -4.27 -7.81
C PHE A 34 1.15 -4.97 -9.04
N LEU A 35 2.44 -5.29 -8.97
CA LEU A 35 3.16 -5.94 -10.07
C LEU A 35 4.24 -6.83 -9.47
N HIS A 36 4.23 -8.11 -9.82
CA HIS A 36 5.29 -9.03 -9.45
C HIS A 36 6.54 -8.76 -10.30
N ASP A 37 7.69 -8.75 -9.66
CA ASP A 37 8.97 -8.54 -10.36
C ASP A 37 10.05 -9.40 -9.70
N GLU A 38 10.57 -10.35 -10.44
CA GLU A 38 11.57 -11.30 -9.94
C GLU A 38 12.86 -10.61 -9.49
N THR A 39 13.18 -9.45 -10.05
CA THR A 39 14.40 -8.74 -9.67
C THR A 39 14.33 -8.17 -8.25
N LEU A 40 13.14 -8.07 -7.67
CA LEU A 40 12.99 -7.61 -6.29
C LEU A 40 13.30 -8.71 -5.27
N ASP A 41 13.23 -9.98 -5.68
CA ASP A 41 13.55 -11.14 -4.85
C ASP A 41 12.80 -11.08 -3.49
N GLU A 42 13.52 -10.85 -2.40
CA GLU A 42 12.93 -10.76 -1.05
C GLU A 42 12.43 -9.36 -0.70
N ASP A 43 12.57 -8.43 -1.60
CA ASP A 43 12.22 -7.02 -1.36
C ASP A 43 10.82 -6.68 -1.83
N ILE A 44 10.31 -5.56 -1.32
CA ILE A 44 9.08 -4.94 -1.81
C ILE A 44 9.34 -3.46 -2.04
N ARG A 45 8.62 -2.90 -3.01
CA ARG A 45 8.69 -1.47 -3.29
C ARG A 45 7.28 -0.91 -3.12
N LEU A 46 7.15 0.09 -2.26
CA LEU A 46 5.85 0.66 -1.93
C LEU A 46 5.79 2.13 -2.31
N GLY A 47 4.75 2.49 -3.04
CA GLY A 47 4.46 3.88 -3.36
C GLY A 47 3.12 4.29 -2.80
N LEU A 48 3.03 5.53 -2.33
CA LEU A 48 1.80 6.12 -1.79
C LEU A 48 1.44 7.34 -2.64
N ILE A 49 0.23 7.38 -3.15
CA ILE A 49 -0.26 8.49 -3.96
C ILE A 49 -1.43 9.14 -3.25
N THR A 50 -1.30 10.45 -2.98
CA THR A 50 -2.38 11.28 -2.47
C THR A 50 -2.49 12.48 -3.39
N THR A 51 -3.68 12.71 -3.98
CA THR A 51 -3.90 13.78 -4.95
C THR A 51 -4.65 14.94 -4.31
N LYS A 52 -4.71 16.05 -5.04
CA LYS A 52 -5.45 17.25 -4.61
C LYS A 52 -6.94 16.96 -4.42
N GLN A 53 -7.47 15.93 -5.05
CA GLN A 53 -8.87 15.54 -4.91
C GLN A 53 -9.24 15.12 -3.49
N ILE A 54 -8.26 14.65 -2.69
CA ILE A 54 -8.49 14.27 -1.30
C ILE A 54 -8.75 15.49 -0.43
N GLY A 55 -8.07 16.60 -0.72
CA GLY A 55 -8.19 17.82 0.03
C GLY A 55 -6.91 18.65 -0.02
N ASN A 56 -6.75 19.56 0.94
CA ASN A 56 -5.59 20.41 1.02
C ASN A 56 -4.34 19.63 1.48
N ALA A 57 -3.20 20.33 1.55
CA ALA A 57 -1.93 19.71 1.93
C ALA A 57 -1.95 19.06 3.30
N VAL A 58 -2.64 19.67 4.27
CA VAL A 58 -2.76 19.13 5.63
C VAL A 58 -3.48 17.78 5.58
N THR A 59 -4.61 17.72 4.87
CA THR A 59 -5.38 16.47 4.73
C THR A 59 -4.58 15.40 4.01
N ARG A 60 -3.92 15.75 2.90
CA ARG A 60 -3.09 14.79 2.16
C ARG A 60 -1.95 14.24 3.01
N ASN A 61 -1.29 15.09 3.78
CA ASN A 61 -0.20 14.66 4.65
C ASN A 61 -0.69 13.74 5.76
N ARG A 62 -1.89 14.02 6.30
CA ARG A 62 -2.49 13.17 7.32
C ARG A 62 -2.78 11.77 6.78
N VAL A 63 -3.39 11.68 5.62
CA VAL A 63 -3.69 10.40 4.97
C VAL A 63 -2.40 9.63 4.68
N ARG A 64 -1.40 10.32 4.10
CA ARG A 64 -0.12 9.70 3.78
C ARG A 64 0.56 9.17 5.04
N ARG A 65 0.54 9.94 6.13
CA ARG A 65 1.14 9.53 7.40
C ARG A 65 0.44 8.29 7.96
N ARG A 66 -0.89 8.23 7.89
CA ARG A 66 -1.66 7.06 8.33
C ARG A 66 -1.30 5.83 7.52
N LEU A 67 -1.23 5.96 6.20
CA LEU A 67 -0.88 4.84 5.32
C LEU A 67 0.55 4.37 5.56
N ARG A 68 1.48 5.29 5.77
CA ARG A 68 2.86 4.95 6.08
C ARG A 68 2.97 4.18 7.39
N GLY A 69 2.23 4.61 8.42
CA GLY A 69 2.19 3.91 9.69
C GLY A 69 1.62 2.50 9.57
N ILE A 70 0.58 2.33 8.78
CA ILE A 70 -0.01 1.02 8.52
C ILE A 70 1.00 0.12 7.81
N ALA A 71 1.66 0.64 6.77
CA ALA A 71 2.66 -0.11 6.03
C ALA A 71 3.81 -0.58 6.93
N GLN A 72 4.22 0.25 7.89
CA GLN A 72 5.25 -0.14 8.85
C GLN A 72 4.80 -1.29 9.75
N ARG A 73 3.53 -1.29 10.14
CA ARG A 73 3.00 -2.35 11.03
C ARG A 73 2.83 -3.68 10.32
N ILE A 74 2.39 -3.67 9.07
CA ILE A 74 2.07 -4.91 8.36
C ILE A 74 3.09 -5.30 7.30
N GLY A 75 4.15 -4.49 7.12
CA GLY A 75 5.09 -4.64 6.02
C GLY A 75 5.76 -6.00 5.93
N GLU A 76 6.08 -6.60 7.09
CA GLU A 76 6.72 -7.92 7.11
C GLU A 76 5.80 -9.04 6.63
N ARG A 77 4.51 -8.79 6.65
CA ARG A 77 3.53 -9.75 6.20
C ARG A 77 3.16 -9.61 4.73
N ILE A 78 3.63 -8.56 4.08
CA ILE A 78 3.39 -8.36 2.65
C ILE A 78 4.30 -9.32 1.88
N LYS A 79 3.71 -10.02 0.92
CA LYS A 79 4.44 -10.99 0.12
C LYS A 79 5.56 -10.31 -0.66
N PRO A 80 6.82 -10.79 -0.55
CA PRO A 80 7.93 -10.15 -1.23
C PRO A 80 7.88 -10.30 -2.75
N GLY A 81 8.72 -9.56 -3.46
CA GLY A 81 8.83 -9.66 -4.91
C GLY A 81 7.81 -8.82 -5.66
N HIS A 82 7.24 -7.80 -5.02
CA HIS A 82 6.18 -6.99 -5.64
C HIS A 82 6.45 -5.50 -5.54
N PHE A 83 6.06 -4.78 -6.59
CA PHE A 83 5.79 -3.36 -6.52
C PHE A 83 4.33 -3.19 -6.07
N LEU A 84 4.10 -2.32 -5.09
CA LEU A 84 2.77 -2.01 -4.58
C LEU A 84 2.57 -0.50 -4.64
N VAL A 85 1.43 -0.08 -5.15
CA VAL A 85 1.06 1.34 -5.18
C VAL A 85 -0.30 1.49 -4.50
N LEU A 86 -0.35 2.30 -3.45
CA LEU A 86 -1.59 2.63 -2.77
C LEU A 86 -2.02 4.02 -3.19
N ILE A 87 -3.18 4.12 -3.81
CA ILE A 87 -3.75 5.39 -4.24
C ILE A 87 -4.93 5.68 -3.32
N ALA A 88 -4.86 6.80 -2.60
CA ALA A 88 -5.94 7.21 -1.71
C ALA A 88 -7.09 7.81 -2.52
N ARG A 89 -8.30 7.31 -2.28
CA ARG A 89 -9.52 7.85 -2.87
C ARG A 89 -10.05 8.97 -1.99
N ASN A 90 -11.01 9.75 -2.51
CA ASN A 90 -11.57 10.89 -1.79
C ASN A 90 -12.05 10.55 -0.38
N ARG A 91 -12.68 9.40 -0.22
CA ARG A 91 -13.20 8.94 1.08
C ARG A 91 -12.11 8.67 2.12
N ALA A 92 -10.88 8.51 1.68
CA ALA A 92 -9.77 8.28 2.61
C ALA A 92 -9.53 9.49 3.52
N ALA A 93 -9.95 10.68 3.09
CA ALA A 93 -9.79 11.91 3.87
C ALA A 93 -10.44 11.80 5.26
N ASP A 94 -11.59 11.13 5.33
CA ASP A 94 -12.37 10.99 6.56
C ASP A 94 -12.24 9.62 7.22
N ALA A 95 -11.42 8.74 6.65
CA ALA A 95 -11.23 7.39 7.17
C ALA A 95 -10.25 7.40 8.34
N THR A 96 -10.57 6.59 9.36
CA THR A 96 -9.64 6.37 10.47
C THR A 96 -8.49 5.47 10.02
N SER A 97 -7.39 5.48 10.78
CA SER A 97 -6.29 4.55 10.53
C SER A 97 -6.76 3.10 10.56
N GLU A 98 -7.67 2.77 11.48
CA GLU A 98 -8.21 1.41 11.60
C GLU A 98 -9.02 1.01 10.38
N GLN A 99 -9.81 1.92 9.84
CA GLN A 99 -10.59 1.67 8.63
C GLN A 99 -9.67 1.45 7.42
N LEU A 100 -8.64 2.27 7.29
CA LEU A 100 -7.67 2.15 6.21
C LEU A 100 -6.88 0.84 6.32
N GLU A 101 -6.45 0.49 7.52
CA GLU A 101 -5.70 -0.75 7.74
C GLU A 101 -6.55 -1.98 7.45
N ARG A 102 -7.80 -1.98 7.89
CA ARG A 102 -8.72 -3.09 7.63
C ARG A 102 -8.93 -3.29 6.13
N GLU A 103 -9.14 -2.20 5.41
CA GLU A 103 -9.31 -2.29 3.96
C GLU A 103 -8.05 -2.78 3.28
N LEU A 104 -6.89 -2.26 3.67
CA LEU A 104 -5.63 -2.69 3.05
C LEU A 104 -5.37 -4.17 3.28
N LYS A 105 -5.58 -4.67 4.50
CA LYS A 105 -5.43 -6.09 4.79
C LYS A 105 -6.38 -6.94 3.95
N TRP A 106 -7.62 -6.49 3.81
CA TRP A 106 -8.61 -7.17 2.99
C TRP A 106 -8.17 -7.23 1.52
N MET A 107 -7.69 -6.11 0.99
CA MET A 107 -7.23 -6.04 -0.40
C MET A 107 -6.02 -6.95 -0.64
N LEU A 108 -5.07 -6.95 0.28
CA LEU A 108 -3.89 -7.81 0.19
C LEU A 108 -4.27 -9.28 0.26
N HIS A 109 -5.19 -9.61 1.16
CA HIS A 109 -5.67 -10.98 1.30
C HIS A 109 -6.40 -11.46 0.04
N ARG A 110 -7.27 -10.63 -0.51
CA ARG A 110 -8.03 -10.97 -1.71
C ARG A 110 -7.15 -11.20 -2.93
N ASN A 111 -5.97 -10.58 -2.96
CA ASN A 111 -5.06 -10.66 -4.09
C ASN A 111 -3.83 -11.54 -3.80
N ASP A 112 -3.88 -12.30 -2.73
CA ASP A 112 -2.82 -13.23 -2.33
C ASP A 112 -1.47 -12.53 -2.16
N LEU A 113 -1.50 -11.35 -1.53
CA LEU A 113 -0.31 -10.53 -1.31
C LEU A 113 0.09 -10.43 0.17
N ILE A 114 -0.59 -11.15 1.05
CA ILE A 114 -0.27 -11.15 2.47
C ILE A 114 0.10 -12.56 2.92
N LEU A 115 1.18 -12.64 3.68
CA LEU A 115 1.64 -13.92 4.24
C LEU A 115 0.79 -14.29 5.44
N PRO A 116 0.61 -15.61 5.70
CA PRO A 116 -0.11 -16.03 6.89
C PRO A 116 0.62 -15.59 8.15
N LYS A 117 -0.13 -15.35 9.22
CA LYS A 117 0.46 -15.00 10.51
C LYS A 117 1.23 -16.18 11.06
N GLU A 118 2.33 -15.90 11.77
CA GLU A 118 3.11 -16.94 12.42
C GLU A 118 2.31 -17.66 13.51
N ASN A 119 1.41 -16.91 14.18
CA ASN A 119 0.55 -17.45 15.21
C ASN A 119 -0.88 -16.97 14.96
N PRO A 120 -1.70 -17.79 14.28
CA PRO A 120 -3.08 -17.40 13.94
C PRO A 120 -3.95 -17.15 15.16
N ASP A 121 -3.62 -17.69 16.33
CA ASP A 121 -4.40 -17.51 17.55
C ASP A 121 -4.26 -16.09 18.13
N LEU A 122 -3.29 -15.34 17.70
CA LEU A 122 -3.07 -13.96 18.15
C LEU A 122 -3.80 -12.94 17.29
N ASP A 123 -4.54 -13.37 16.32
CA ASP A 123 -5.21 -12.47 15.36
C ASP A 123 -6.56 -12.00 15.84
#